data_4450c7036523b316836dc23cf5c986c3
#
_entry.id   4450c7036523b316836dc23cf5c986c3
#
_cell.length_a   1.000
_cell.length_b   1.000
_cell.length_c   1.000
_cell.angle_alpha   90.00
_cell.angle_beta   90.00
_cell.angle_gamma   90.00
#
_symmetry.space_group_name_H-M   'P 1'
#
loop_
_entity.id
_entity.type
_entity.pdbx_description
1 polymer ?
#
loop_
_entity_poly.entity_id
_entity_poly.type
_entity_poly.pdbx_seq_one_letter_code
_entity_poly.pdbx_strand_id
1 'polypeptide(L)'
;FCVEHNLHVKQMTISTLSLSQNNVDSLKNLLDGGYVDELNLIVSDYFFSHERHGLIPYMYELLDKDNKFQLAVAGTHCKITLFETHAGSKVTIHGSANLRSSGNLEHICIEENESLFDFNQEIQSSIIEKYKTINKAIRHETLWQQVQK
;
A
#
# COMPACT_ATOMS: atom_id res chain seq x y z
N PHE A 1 -15.17 1.79 1.50
CA PHE A 1 -15.55 0.51 0.88
C PHE A 1 -15.41 -0.66 1.86
N CYS A 2 -14.22 -0.95 2.37
CA CYS A 2 -14.02 -2.07 3.31
C CYS A 2 -14.90 -1.96 4.57
N VAL A 3 -14.96 -0.79 5.18
CA VAL A 3 -15.75 -0.54 6.39
C VAL A 3 -17.26 -0.64 6.09
N GLU A 4 -17.71 -0.01 5.01
CA GLU A 4 -19.14 -0.02 4.63
C GLU A 4 -19.65 -1.40 4.33
N HIS A 5 -18.83 -2.26 3.73
CA HIS A 5 -19.19 -3.64 3.37
C HIS A 5 -18.73 -4.67 4.40
N ASN A 6 -18.18 -4.23 5.54
CA ASN A 6 -17.66 -5.09 6.60
C ASN A 6 -16.68 -6.15 6.08
N LEU A 7 -15.81 -5.75 5.16
CA LEU A 7 -14.81 -6.64 4.58
C LEU A 7 -13.57 -6.72 5.47
N HIS A 8 -13.15 -7.94 5.74
CA HIS A 8 -11.92 -8.22 6.47
C HIS A 8 -10.89 -8.79 5.49
N VAL A 9 -9.79 -8.07 5.32
CA VAL A 9 -8.77 -8.32 4.31
C VAL A 9 -7.53 -8.90 4.98
N LYS A 10 -7.05 -10.04 4.48
CA LYS A 10 -5.80 -10.65 4.94
C LYS A 10 -4.60 -9.82 4.55
N GLN A 11 -4.53 -9.44 3.29
CA GLN A 11 -3.44 -8.68 2.73
C GLN A 11 -3.96 -7.70 1.69
N MET A 12 -3.49 -6.46 1.78
CA MET A 12 -3.76 -5.41 0.80
C MET A 12 -2.43 -4.91 0.25
N THR A 13 -2.31 -4.88 -1.07
CA THR A 13 -1.14 -4.33 -1.76
C THR A 13 -1.59 -3.17 -2.63
N ILE A 14 -1.04 -1.98 -2.38
CA ILE A 14 -1.38 -0.76 -3.10
C ILE A 14 -0.15 -0.25 -3.83
N SER A 15 -0.26 -0.08 -5.13
CA SER A 15 0.73 0.61 -5.96
C SER A 15 0.16 1.94 -6.41
N THR A 16 0.83 3.03 -6.07
CA THR A 16 0.39 4.39 -6.40
C THR A 16 1.58 5.30 -6.65
N LEU A 17 1.41 6.28 -7.53
CA LEU A 17 2.43 7.30 -7.77
C LEU A 17 2.60 8.20 -6.54
N SER A 18 1.50 8.58 -5.92
CA SER A 18 1.49 9.49 -4.76
C SER A 18 0.27 9.26 -3.87
N LEU A 19 0.35 9.75 -2.64
CA LEU A 19 -0.75 9.75 -1.68
C LEU A 19 -0.68 11.01 -0.81
N SER A 20 -1.76 11.28 -0.08
CA SER A 20 -1.89 12.41 0.84
C SER A 20 -1.86 11.95 2.30
N GLN A 21 -1.76 12.90 3.22
CA GLN A 21 -1.87 12.62 4.65
C GLN A 21 -3.20 11.94 5.00
N ASN A 22 -4.31 12.40 4.40
CA ASN A 22 -5.62 11.80 4.61
C ASN A 22 -5.67 10.32 4.18
N ASN A 23 -4.93 9.97 3.12
CA ASN A 23 -4.82 8.56 2.72
C ASN A 23 -4.06 7.74 3.77
N VAL A 24 -2.98 8.27 4.32
CA VAL A 24 -2.24 7.60 5.39
C VAL A 24 -3.12 7.39 6.62
N ASP A 25 -3.87 8.41 7.02
CA ASP A 25 -4.82 8.33 8.14
C ASP A 25 -5.89 7.26 7.90
N SER A 26 -6.41 7.20 6.68
CA SER A 26 -7.39 6.17 6.29
C SER A 26 -6.81 4.76 6.35
N LEU A 27 -5.58 4.58 5.87
CA LEU A 27 -4.88 3.29 5.93
C LEU A 27 -4.61 2.87 7.38
N LYS A 28 -4.21 3.82 8.24
CA LYS A 28 -4.08 3.59 9.67
C LYS A 28 -5.38 3.08 10.29
N ASN A 29 -6.49 3.72 9.96
CA ASN A 29 -7.80 3.33 10.49
C ASN A 29 -8.18 1.89 10.05
N LEU A 30 -7.83 1.50 8.83
CA LEU A 30 -8.06 0.13 8.35
C LEU A 30 -7.23 -0.90 9.14
N LEU A 31 -5.97 -0.58 9.43
CA LEU A 31 -5.09 -1.46 10.22
C LEU A 31 -5.51 -1.52 11.68
N ASP A 32 -5.75 -0.39 12.31
CA ASP A 32 -6.13 -0.30 13.74
C ASP A 32 -7.51 -0.91 13.99
N GLY A 33 -8.43 -0.77 13.04
CA GLY A 33 -9.78 -1.34 13.12
C GLY A 33 -9.87 -2.83 12.83
N GLY A 34 -8.77 -3.48 12.43
CA GLY A 34 -8.75 -4.89 12.09
C GLY A 34 -9.39 -5.23 10.73
N TYR A 35 -9.63 -4.23 9.88
CA TYR A 35 -10.15 -4.45 8.53
C TYR A 35 -9.10 -4.95 7.56
N VAL A 36 -7.84 -4.65 7.80
CA VAL A 36 -6.69 -5.10 7.01
C VAL A 36 -5.64 -5.65 7.96
N ASP A 37 -5.21 -6.89 7.75
CA ASP A 37 -4.20 -7.52 8.60
C ASP A 37 -2.78 -7.14 8.19
N GLU A 38 -2.51 -7.10 6.88
CA GLU A 38 -1.21 -6.73 6.33
C GLU A 38 -1.37 -5.75 5.18
N LEU A 39 -0.58 -4.68 5.20
CA LEU A 39 -0.54 -3.65 4.18
C LEU A 39 0.83 -3.56 3.54
N ASN A 40 0.87 -3.70 2.22
CA ASN A 40 2.04 -3.43 1.41
C ASN A 40 1.76 -2.18 0.55
N LEU A 41 2.69 -1.25 0.54
CA LEU A 41 2.57 -0.02 -0.21
C LEU A 41 3.77 0.14 -1.13
N ILE A 42 3.52 0.35 -2.43
CA ILE A 42 4.54 0.63 -3.43
C ILE A 42 4.32 2.06 -3.90
N VAL A 43 5.33 2.90 -3.72
CA VAL A 43 5.31 4.30 -4.14
C VAL A 43 6.42 4.59 -5.14
N SER A 44 6.27 5.68 -5.91
CA SER A 44 7.32 6.10 -6.82
C SER A 44 8.54 6.64 -6.07
N ASP A 45 9.70 6.50 -6.69
CA ASP A 45 10.94 7.08 -6.23
C ASP A 45 10.88 8.61 -6.16
N TYR A 46 10.18 9.24 -7.10
CA TYR A 46 9.91 10.67 -7.07
C TYR A 46 9.15 11.10 -5.82
N PHE A 47 8.03 10.44 -5.53
CA PHE A 47 7.24 10.71 -4.33
C PHE A 47 8.06 10.50 -3.04
N PHE A 48 8.79 9.41 -2.96
CA PHE A 48 9.63 9.09 -1.81
C PHE A 48 10.68 10.19 -1.57
N SER A 49 11.35 10.64 -2.63
CA SER A 49 12.38 11.68 -2.54
C SER A 49 11.82 13.03 -2.09
N HIS A 50 10.65 13.41 -2.62
CA HIS A 50 9.99 14.66 -2.27
C HIS A 50 9.46 14.68 -0.85
N GLU A 51 8.91 13.56 -0.39
CA GLU A 51 8.26 13.45 0.91
C GLU A 51 9.15 12.81 1.98
N ARG A 52 10.43 12.65 1.70
CA ARG A 52 11.39 11.95 2.57
C ARG A 52 11.45 12.51 3.99
N HIS A 53 11.28 13.80 4.15
CA HIS A 53 11.32 14.49 5.45
C HIS A 53 9.93 14.95 5.93
N GLY A 54 8.89 14.68 5.16
CA GLY A 54 7.51 15.05 5.44
C GLY A 54 6.61 13.85 5.66
N LEU A 55 5.92 13.44 4.60
CA LEU A 55 4.91 12.39 4.70
C LEU A 55 5.49 10.99 4.93
N ILE A 56 6.71 10.70 4.47
CA ILE A 56 7.32 9.38 4.66
C ILE A 56 7.56 9.06 6.15
N PRO A 57 8.18 9.93 6.95
CA PRO A 57 8.28 9.69 8.40
C PRO A 57 6.92 9.52 9.08
N TYR A 58 5.96 10.36 8.72
CA TYR A 58 4.59 10.29 9.24
C TYR A 58 3.94 8.93 8.93
N MET A 59 4.13 8.44 7.71
CA MET A 59 3.63 7.15 7.26
C MET A 59 4.21 6.00 8.10
N TYR A 60 5.51 5.98 8.31
CA TYR A 60 6.15 4.96 9.14
C TYR A 60 5.69 5.02 10.61
N GLU A 61 5.57 6.22 11.15
CA GLU A 61 5.11 6.40 12.52
C GLU A 61 3.70 5.83 12.73
N LEU A 62 2.79 6.04 11.79
CA LEU A 62 1.41 5.61 11.92
C LEU A 62 1.16 4.17 11.47
N LEU A 63 1.83 3.69 10.42
CA LEU A 63 1.51 2.41 9.78
C LEU A 63 2.44 1.28 10.23
N ASP A 64 3.69 1.61 10.59
CA ASP A 64 4.70 0.60 10.87
C ASP A 64 4.61 0.08 12.31
N LYS A 65 3.52 -0.61 12.60
CA LYS A 65 3.23 -1.21 13.90
C LYS A 65 2.93 -2.69 13.74
N ASP A 66 3.33 -3.49 14.74
CA ASP A 66 3.05 -4.92 14.82
C ASP A 66 3.50 -5.71 13.59
N ASN A 67 4.49 -5.19 12.88
CA ASN A 67 5.05 -5.81 11.66
C ASN A 67 4.03 -6.02 10.53
N LYS A 68 2.98 -5.20 10.48
CA LYS A 68 1.89 -5.31 9.50
C LYS A 68 2.09 -4.47 8.24
N PHE A 69 3.08 -3.59 8.22
CA PHE A 69 3.32 -2.64 7.14
C PHE A 69 4.62 -2.93 6.41
N GLN A 70 4.60 -2.80 5.07
CA GLN A 70 5.78 -2.82 4.24
C GLN A 70 5.71 -1.72 3.19
N LEU A 71 6.80 -0.99 3.02
CA LEU A 71 6.96 0.01 1.98
C LEU A 71 8.02 -0.46 0.98
N ALA A 72 7.71 -0.33 -0.30
CA ALA A 72 8.66 -0.49 -1.39
C ALA A 72 8.69 0.79 -2.24
N VAL A 73 9.85 1.12 -2.77
CA VAL A 73 10.08 2.30 -3.60
C VAL A 73 10.60 1.85 -4.96
N ALA A 74 9.89 2.16 -6.01
CA ALA A 74 10.23 1.75 -7.37
C ALA A 74 9.86 2.82 -8.39
N GLY A 75 10.53 2.82 -9.52
CA GLY A 75 10.17 3.67 -10.66
C GLY A 75 8.89 3.18 -11.33
N THR A 76 7.76 3.40 -10.70
CA THR A 76 6.46 2.90 -11.17
C THR A 76 5.43 4.01 -11.32
N HIS A 77 4.56 3.86 -12.32
CA HIS A 77 3.33 4.65 -12.51
C HIS A 77 2.07 3.79 -12.36
N CYS A 78 2.21 2.57 -11.89
CA CYS A 78 1.08 1.68 -11.66
C CYS A 78 0.13 2.23 -10.60
N LYS A 79 -1.17 2.06 -10.87
CA LYS A 79 -2.26 2.49 -9.98
C LYS A 79 -3.16 1.28 -9.76
N ILE A 80 -2.72 0.39 -8.89
CA ILE A 80 -3.36 -0.92 -8.67
C ILE A 80 -3.49 -1.16 -7.17
N THR A 81 -4.66 -1.57 -6.74
CA THR A 81 -4.90 -2.07 -5.40
C THR A 81 -5.36 -3.52 -5.50
N LEU A 82 -4.66 -4.39 -4.80
CA LEU A 82 -4.98 -5.81 -4.71
C LEU A 82 -5.35 -6.15 -3.27
N PHE A 83 -6.45 -6.85 -3.05
CA PHE A 83 -6.73 -7.37 -1.72
C PHE A 83 -7.39 -8.74 -1.77
N GLU A 84 -7.02 -9.57 -0.80
CA GLU A 84 -7.62 -10.87 -0.55
C GLU A 84 -8.34 -10.83 0.79
N THR A 85 -9.63 -11.16 0.78
CA THR A 85 -10.44 -11.20 2.00
C THR A 85 -10.25 -12.51 2.76
N HIS A 86 -10.62 -12.51 4.05
CA HIS A 86 -10.65 -13.75 4.83
C HIS A 86 -11.63 -14.78 4.27
N ALA A 87 -12.66 -14.34 3.56
CA ALA A 87 -13.63 -15.20 2.88
C ALA A 87 -13.07 -15.82 1.58
N GLY A 88 -11.90 -15.41 1.12
CA GLY A 88 -11.24 -15.94 -0.07
C GLY A 88 -11.48 -15.14 -1.37
N SER A 89 -12.19 -14.02 -1.30
CA SER A 89 -12.37 -13.13 -2.46
C SER A 89 -11.07 -12.43 -2.82
N LYS A 90 -10.70 -12.49 -4.08
CA LYS A 90 -9.50 -11.84 -4.64
C LYS A 90 -9.93 -10.70 -5.56
N VAL A 91 -9.65 -9.48 -5.16
CA VAL A 91 -10.14 -8.27 -5.83
C VAL A 91 -8.98 -7.42 -6.33
N THR A 92 -9.12 -6.95 -7.57
CA THR A 92 -8.21 -6.00 -8.20
C THR A 92 -8.95 -4.70 -8.49
N ILE A 93 -8.39 -3.59 -8.02
CA ILE A 93 -8.85 -2.23 -8.35
C ILE A 93 -7.75 -1.59 -9.18
N HIS A 94 -8.09 -1.15 -10.38
CA HIS A 94 -7.14 -0.50 -11.29
C HIS A 94 -7.79 0.62 -12.08
N GLY A 95 -6.99 1.49 -12.65
CA GLY A 95 -7.48 2.61 -13.44
C GLY A 95 -6.47 3.75 -13.53
N SER A 96 -6.97 4.97 -13.72
CA SER A 96 -6.15 6.18 -13.86
C SER A 96 -5.86 6.87 -12.53
N ALA A 97 -6.62 6.57 -11.48
CA ALA A 97 -6.60 7.31 -10.22
C ALA A 97 -5.46 6.87 -9.29
N ASN A 98 -4.66 7.83 -8.84
CA ASN A 98 -3.81 7.66 -7.66
C ASN A 98 -4.65 7.69 -6.37
N LEU A 99 -4.07 7.31 -5.23
CA LEU A 99 -4.72 7.47 -3.93
C LEU A 99 -4.98 8.95 -3.62
N ARG A 100 -4.06 9.82 -3.99
CA ARG A 100 -4.22 11.24 -3.80
C ARG A 100 -5.36 11.76 -4.69
N SER A 101 -6.29 12.48 -4.08
CA SER A 101 -7.40 13.11 -4.80
C SER A 101 -6.89 14.15 -5.82
N SER A 102 -7.52 14.18 -6.97
CA SER A 102 -7.33 15.21 -7.99
C SER A 102 -8.68 15.84 -8.36
N GLY A 103 -8.65 17.01 -8.97
CA GLY A 103 -9.85 17.66 -9.51
C GLY A 103 -10.28 17.10 -10.88
N ASN A 104 -9.64 16.07 -11.36
CA ASN A 104 -9.87 15.49 -12.67
C ASN A 104 -10.86 14.32 -12.61
N LEU A 105 -11.52 14.08 -13.74
CA LEU A 105 -12.32 12.87 -13.91
C LEU A 105 -11.39 11.66 -14.01
N GLU A 106 -11.64 10.64 -13.18
CA GLU A 106 -10.82 9.43 -13.12
C GLU A 106 -11.64 8.19 -13.47
N HIS A 107 -10.98 7.21 -14.07
CA HIS A 107 -11.53 5.90 -14.37
C HIS A 107 -11.03 4.87 -13.36
N ILE A 108 -11.95 4.09 -12.77
CA ILE A 108 -11.63 3.02 -11.83
C ILE A 108 -12.42 1.78 -12.24
N CYS A 109 -11.73 0.66 -12.28
CA CYS A 109 -12.34 -0.66 -12.51
C CYS A 109 -12.09 -1.54 -11.29
N ILE A 110 -13.14 -2.19 -10.79
CA ILE A 110 -13.08 -3.11 -9.66
C ILE A 110 -13.49 -4.49 -10.17
N GLU A 111 -12.62 -5.48 -10.03
CA GLU A 111 -12.86 -6.83 -10.52
C GLU A 111 -12.54 -7.87 -9.46
N GLU A 112 -13.49 -8.77 -9.23
CA GLU A 112 -13.25 -10.00 -8.48
C GLU A 112 -12.90 -11.11 -9.48
N ASN A 113 -11.60 -11.33 -9.69
CA ASN A 113 -11.08 -12.26 -10.68
C ASN A 113 -9.76 -12.85 -10.17
N GLU A 114 -9.76 -14.13 -9.86
CA GLU A 114 -8.59 -14.81 -9.28
C GLU A 114 -7.39 -14.77 -10.21
N SER A 115 -7.55 -15.03 -11.50
CA SER A 115 -6.45 -15.03 -12.47
C SER A 115 -5.83 -13.65 -12.64
N LEU A 116 -6.66 -12.60 -12.70
CA LEU A 116 -6.19 -11.22 -12.78
C LEU A 116 -5.46 -10.82 -11.50
N PHE A 117 -6.00 -11.17 -10.35
CA PHE A 117 -5.37 -10.92 -9.06
C PHE A 117 -4.02 -11.61 -8.96
N ASP A 118 -3.95 -12.91 -9.25
CA ASP A 118 -2.72 -13.69 -9.14
C ASP A 118 -1.63 -13.16 -10.07
N PHE A 119 -1.98 -12.78 -11.29
CA PHE A 119 -1.06 -12.15 -12.24
C PHE A 119 -0.45 -10.87 -11.67
N ASN A 120 -1.30 -9.95 -11.19
CA ASN A 120 -0.82 -8.69 -10.62
C ASN A 120 -0.09 -8.89 -9.30
N GLN A 121 -0.55 -9.82 -8.45
CA GLN A 121 0.09 -10.12 -7.17
C GLN A 121 1.51 -10.63 -7.35
N GLU A 122 1.76 -11.46 -8.34
CA GLU A 122 3.10 -11.96 -8.67
C GLU A 122 4.04 -10.81 -9.02
N ILE A 123 3.59 -9.87 -9.87
CA ILE A 123 4.37 -8.69 -10.26
C ILE A 123 4.64 -7.80 -9.05
N GLN A 124 3.61 -7.48 -8.26
CA GLN A 124 3.73 -6.59 -7.11
C GLN A 124 4.63 -7.20 -6.02
N SER A 125 4.50 -8.50 -5.77
CA SER A 125 5.34 -9.22 -4.81
C SER A 125 6.80 -9.20 -5.22
N SER A 126 7.11 -9.34 -6.50
CA SER A 126 8.47 -9.25 -7.04
C SER A 126 9.08 -7.86 -6.84
N ILE A 127 8.28 -6.81 -7.04
CA ILE A 127 8.68 -5.42 -6.80
C ILE A 127 8.96 -5.20 -5.31
N ILE A 128 8.09 -5.66 -4.43
CA ILE A 128 8.25 -5.52 -2.99
C ILE A 128 9.53 -6.24 -2.53
N GLU A 129 9.74 -7.46 -2.95
CA GLU A 129 10.93 -8.23 -2.55
C GLU A 129 12.23 -7.53 -2.96
N LYS A 130 12.25 -6.94 -4.15
CA LYS A 130 13.44 -6.27 -4.69
C LYS A 130 13.67 -4.87 -4.11
N TYR A 131 12.61 -4.12 -3.84
CA TYR A 131 12.67 -2.70 -3.51
C TYR A 131 12.11 -2.33 -2.13
N LYS A 132 11.88 -3.32 -1.28
CA LYS A 132 11.40 -3.07 0.09
C LYS A 132 12.40 -2.21 0.87
N THR A 133 11.88 -1.28 1.64
CA THR A 133 12.68 -0.39 2.50
C THR A 133 12.95 -0.98 3.87
N ILE A 134 12.17 -1.98 4.29
CA ILE A 134 12.26 -2.62 5.59
C ILE A 134 12.46 -4.11 5.43
N ASN A 135 13.45 -4.66 6.11
CA ASN A 135 13.57 -6.11 6.23
C ASN A 135 12.85 -6.55 7.52
N LYS A 136 11.68 -7.15 7.36
CA LYS A 136 10.84 -7.58 8.49
C LYS A 136 11.50 -8.65 9.38
N ALA A 137 12.48 -9.38 8.85
CA ALA A 137 13.18 -10.42 9.59
C ALA A 137 14.20 -9.86 10.58
N ILE A 138 14.74 -8.66 10.32
CA ILE A 138 15.77 -8.02 11.15
C ILE A 138 15.33 -6.63 11.61
N ARG A 139 14.07 -6.48 11.91
CA ARG A 139 13.45 -5.21 12.22
C ARG A 139 13.87 -4.67 13.58
N HIS A 140 14.37 -3.41 13.62
CA HIS A 140 14.67 -2.65 14.83
C HIS A 140 14.80 -1.15 14.47
N GLU A 141 14.88 -0.29 15.49
CA GLU A 141 14.93 1.16 15.34
C GLU A 141 16.05 1.66 14.41
N THR A 142 17.20 0.99 14.43
CA THR A 142 18.35 1.37 13.59
C THR A 142 18.02 1.30 12.10
N LEU A 143 17.21 0.33 11.68
CA LEU A 143 16.78 0.22 10.27
C LEU A 143 15.93 1.40 9.86
N TRP A 144 15.03 1.82 10.74
CA TRP A 144 14.20 2.99 10.47
C TRP A 144 15.04 4.26 10.30
N GLN A 145 16.04 4.46 11.16
CA GLN A 145 16.96 5.59 11.04
C GLN A 145 17.75 5.56 9.73
N GLN A 146 18.11 4.40 9.22
CA GLN A 146 18.77 4.26 7.93
C GLN A 146 17.86 4.64 6.76
N VAL A 147 16.59 4.30 6.83
CA VAL A 147 15.60 4.65 5.80
C VAL A 147 15.36 6.16 5.74
N GLN A 148 15.41 6.84 6.87
CA GLN A 148 15.22 8.29 6.94
C GLN A 148 16.35 9.10 6.26
N LYS A 149 17.53 8.54 6.13
CA LYS A 149 18.67 9.18 5.47
C LYS A 149 18.52 9.14 3.97
#